data_a86e58939808ba40076242947a622bd5
#
_entry.id   a86e58939808ba40076242947a622bd5
#
_cell.length_a   1.000
_cell.length_b   1.000
_cell.length_c   1.000
_cell.angle_alpha   90.00
_cell.angle_beta   90.00
_cell.angle_gamma   90.00
#
_symmetry.space_group_name_H-M   'P 1'
#
loop_
_entity.id
_entity.type
_entity.pdbx_description
1 polymer ?
#
loop_
_entity_poly.entity_id
_entity_poly.type
_entity_poly.pdbx_seq_one_letter_code
_entity_poly.pdbx_strand_id
1 'polypeptide(L)'
;PVFDFSDDFTGATLRPEWSWNYPYTDVKTEIKNGKLSLSGTPKPGVKTGAALCLRPTSPDYTLETAIVNRNDSWKGITMYGDANNLITCGCVGDRLILKYILEGKEHPLADLPLPASPLVTKNVAKVPNNAKKIPFI
;
A
#
# COMPACT_ATOMS: atom_id res chain seq x y z
N PRO A 1 0.09 -23.85 -7.15
CA PRO A 1 -0.88 -22.94 -7.80
C PRO A 1 -0.42 -21.49 -7.66
N VAL A 2 -0.53 -20.75 -8.73
CA VAL A 2 -0.25 -19.31 -8.72
C VAL A 2 -1.45 -18.63 -8.09
N PHE A 3 -1.23 -17.87 -7.03
CA PHE A 3 -2.24 -16.98 -6.49
C PHE A 3 -2.26 -15.72 -7.35
N ASP A 4 -3.36 -15.52 -8.06
CA ASP A 4 -3.61 -14.33 -8.85
C ASP A 4 -4.87 -13.65 -8.31
N PHE A 5 -4.70 -12.48 -7.71
CA PHE A 5 -5.79 -11.70 -7.16
C PHE A 5 -5.81 -10.33 -7.82
N SER A 6 -6.96 -9.96 -8.31
CA SER A 6 -7.21 -8.62 -8.86
C SER A 6 -8.55 -8.11 -8.33
N ASP A 7 -8.59 -6.85 -7.95
CA ASP A 7 -9.81 -6.17 -7.53
C ASP A 7 -9.95 -4.87 -8.32
N ASP A 8 -11.01 -4.78 -9.11
CA ASP A 8 -11.35 -3.60 -9.89
C ASP A 8 -12.29 -2.62 -9.15
N PHE A 9 -12.60 -2.96 -7.90
CA PHE A 9 -13.48 -2.16 -7.03
C PHE A 9 -14.82 -1.81 -7.66
N THR A 10 -15.45 -2.79 -8.32
CA THR A 10 -16.78 -2.64 -8.92
C THR A 10 -17.91 -3.12 -8.01
N GLY A 11 -17.59 -3.85 -6.96
CA GLY A 11 -18.56 -4.31 -5.95
C GLY A 11 -19.06 -3.17 -5.05
N ALA A 12 -20.03 -3.50 -4.21
CA ALA A 12 -20.57 -2.55 -3.22
C ALA A 12 -19.74 -2.49 -1.93
N THR A 13 -18.99 -3.56 -1.64
CA THR A 13 -18.18 -3.71 -0.42
C THR A 13 -16.83 -4.32 -0.77
N LEU A 14 -15.87 -4.19 0.14
CA LEU A 14 -14.59 -4.88 0.02
C LEU A 14 -14.78 -6.39 -0.04
N ARG A 15 -14.00 -7.03 -0.88
CA ARG A 15 -13.96 -8.50 -0.96
C ARG A 15 -13.33 -9.08 0.32
N PRO A 16 -13.69 -10.31 0.70
CA PRO A 16 -13.25 -10.92 1.97
C PRO A 16 -11.75 -11.22 2.02
N GLU A 17 -11.03 -11.22 0.89
CA GLU A 17 -9.58 -11.40 0.84
C GLU A 17 -8.82 -10.22 1.45
N TRP A 18 -9.43 -9.03 1.49
CA TRP A 18 -8.84 -7.86 2.11
C TRP A 18 -8.91 -7.92 3.64
N SER A 19 -7.84 -7.54 4.30
CA SER A 19 -7.79 -7.42 5.76
C SER A 19 -7.05 -6.14 6.17
N TRP A 20 -7.42 -5.59 7.32
CA TRP A 20 -6.71 -4.46 7.89
C TRP A 20 -5.45 -4.91 8.64
N ASN A 21 -4.40 -4.07 8.63
CA ASN A 21 -3.21 -4.28 9.45
C ASN A 21 -3.50 -4.12 10.96
N TYR A 22 -4.53 -3.34 11.31
CA TYR A 22 -5.04 -3.16 12.67
C TYR A 22 -6.56 -3.06 12.67
N PRO A 23 -7.23 -3.36 13.79
CA PRO A 23 -8.65 -3.04 13.93
C PRO A 23 -8.82 -1.52 14.04
N TYR A 24 -9.51 -0.95 13.06
CA TYR A 24 -9.84 0.48 13.00
C TYR A 24 -11.34 0.67 13.23
N THR A 25 -11.71 1.74 13.95
CA THR A 25 -13.10 2.13 14.15
C THR A 25 -13.48 3.40 13.39
N ASP A 26 -12.52 4.22 13.05
CA ASP A 26 -12.68 5.53 12.40
C ASP A 26 -12.18 5.58 10.96
N VAL A 27 -11.53 4.53 10.48
CA VAL A 27 -11.12 4.40 9.07
C VAL A 27 -12.28 3.82 8.27
N LYS A 28 -12.70 4.55 7.23
CA LYS A 28 -13.80 4.19 6.36
C LYS A 28 -13.31 3.85 4.97
N THR A 29 -13.99 2.90 4.34
CA THR A 29 -13.82 2.56 2.93
C THR A 29 -15.04 2.99 2.15
N GLU A 30 -14.82 3.52 0.96
CA GLU A 30 -15.87 3.77 -0.02
C GLU A 30 -15.43 3.18 -1.36
N ILE A 31 -16.31 2.41 -1.97
CA ILE A 31 -16.12 1.87 -3.33
C ILE A 31 -17.11 2.57 -4.24
N LYS A 32 -16.59 3.30 -5.21
CA LYS A 32 -17.40 4.06 -6.16
C LYS A 32 -16.68 4.22 -7.49
N ASN A 33 -17.39 3.96 -8.59
CA ASN A 33 -16.87 4.12 -9.96
C ASN A 33 -15.54 3.39 -10.20
N GLY A 34 -15.40 2.16 -9.72
CA GLY A 34 -14.19 1.36 -9.89
C GLY A 34 -13.00 1.86 -9.08
N LYS A 35 -13.24 2.60 -7.99
CA LYS A 35 -12.19 3.16 -7.13
C LYS A 35 -12.45 2.85 -5.67
N LEU A 36 -11.40 2.58 -4.95
CA LEU A 36 -11.40 2.47 -3.50
C LEU A 36 -10.89 3.77 -2.89
N SER A 37 -11.67 4.36 -2.00
CA SER A 37 -11.28 5.49 -1.17
C SER A 37 -11.17 5.08 0.29
N LEU A 38 -10.07 5.49 0.92
CA LEU A 38 -9.83 5.32 2.35
C LEU A 38 -9.85 6.69 3.01
N SER A 39 -10.55 6.82 4.12
CA SER A 39 -10.61 8.05 4.91
C SER A 39 -10.65 7.75 6.40
N GLY A 40 -10.21 8.72 7.19
CA GLY A 40 -10.14 8.60 8.65
C GLY A 40 -8.73 8.78 9.18
N THR A 41 -8.56 8.52 10.47
CA THR A 41 -7.28 8.66 11.17
C THR A 41 -6.71 7.29 11.50
N PRO A 42 -5.50 6.97 11.03
CA PRO A 42 -4.84 5.72 11.40
C PRO A 42 -4.47 5.73 12.89
N LYS A 43 -4.26 4.54 13.44
CA LYS A 43 -3.85 4.37 14.84
C LYS A 43 -2.53 5.11 15.11
N PRO A 44 -2.44 5.92 16.17
CA PRO A 44 -1.19 6.60 16.55
C PRO A 44 -0.02 5.62 16.73
N GLY A 45 1.16 6.02 16.26
CA GLY A 45 2.38 5.21 16.34
C GLY A 45 2.53 4.12 15.29
N VAL A 46 1.53 3.91 14.44
CA VAL A 46 1.63 2.96 13.33
C VAL A 46 2.28 3.66 12.14
N LYS A 47 3.52 3.30 11.84
CA LYS A 47 4.33 3.93 10.78
C LYS A 47 3.77 3.71 9.37
N THR A 48 3.08 2.61 9.17
CA THR A 48 2.41 2.30 7.90
C THR A 48 1.16 3.16 7.66
N GLY A 49 0.55 3.65 8.75
CA GLY A 49 -0.81 4.20 8.67
C GLY A 49 -1.85 3.11 8.49
N ALA A 50 -2.99 3.44 7.89
CA ALA A 50 -4.04 2.47 7.58
C ALA A 50 -3.65 1.69 6.33
N ALA A 51 -3.60 0.37 6.42
CA ALA A 51 -3.26 -0.50 5.31
C ALA A 51 -4.27 -1.63 5.11
N LEU A 52 -4.74 -1.77 3.89
CA LEU A 52 -5.46 -2.96 3.45
C LEU A 52 -4.45 -3.96 2.90
N CYS A 53 -4.50 -5.16 3.42
CA CYS A 53 -3.49 -6.19 3.22
C CYS A 53 -4.05 -7.39 2.49
N LEU A 54 -3.22 -7.96 1.64
CA LEU A 54 -3.37 -9.29 1.06
C LEU A 54 -2.20 -10.14 1.53
N ARG A 55 -2.46 -11.43 1.76
CA ARG A 55 -1.40 -12.37 2.11
C ARG A 55 -0.96 -13.13 0.86
N PRO A 56 0.28 -12.93 0.38
CA PRO A 56 0.77 -13.70 -0.75
C PRO A 56 0.96 -15.17 -0.37
N THR A 57 0.72 -16.06 -1.31
CA THR A 57 0.90 -17.51 -1.15
C THR A 57 2.27 -18.01 -1.63
N SER A 58 3.06 -17.14 -2.23
CA SER A 58 4.41 -17.40 -2.73
C SER A 58 5.35 -16.29 -2.25
N PRO A 59 6.63 -16.60 -2.01
CA PRO A 59 7.63 -15.58 -1.72
C PRO A 59 8.02 -14.74 -2.95
N ASP A 60 7.60 -15.15 -4.12
CA ASP A 60 7.86 -14.46 -5.39
C ASP A 60 6.53 -13.95 -5.95
N TYR A 61 6.33 -12.65 -5.91
CA TYR A 61 5.10 -12.02 -6.37
C TYR A 61 5.34 -10.60 -6.89
N THR A 62 4.37 -10.12 -7.65
CA THR A 62 4.27 -8.73 -8.09
C THR A 62 3.00 -8.11 -7.53
N LEU A 63 3.14 -6.93 -6.94
CA LEU A 63 2.00 -6.12 -6.49
C LEU A 63 1.94 -4.85 -7.34
N GLU A 64 0.75 -4.56 -7.87
CA GLU A 64 0.51 -3.41 -8.73
C GLU A 64 -0.75 -2.67 -8.27
N THR A 65 -0.68 -1.35 -8.23
CA THR A 65 -1.83 -0.48 -7.97
C THR A 65 -1.71 0.83 -8.74
N ALA A 66 -2.85 1.45 -9.02
CA ALA A 66 -2.90 2.78 -9.60
C ALA A 66 -3.44 3.78 -8.56
N ILE A 67 -2.76 4.89 -8.40
CA ILE A 67 -3.16 5.98 -7.52
C ILE A 67 -3.72 7.10 -8.38
N VAL A 68 -4.98 7.47 -8.14
CA VAL A 68 -5.71 8.46 -8.96
C VAL A 68 -5.85 9.83 -8.29
N ASN A 69 -5.29 10.01 -7.10
CA ASN A 69 -5.41 11.21 -6.30
C ASN A 69 -4.01 11.69 -5.86
N ARG A 70 -3.73 12.97 -6.02
CA ARG A 70 -2.47 13.62 -5.65
C ARG A 70 -2.60 14.62 -4.49
N ASN A 71 -3.54 14.40 -3.59
CA ASN A 71 -3.64 15.22 -2.39
C ASN A 71 -2.44 15.01 -1.45
N ASP A 72 -2.39 15.75 -0.35
CA ASP A 72 -1.26 15.72 0.60
C ASP A 72 -1.26 14.50 1.54
N SER A 73 -2.24 13.59 1.40
CA SER A 73 -2.22 12.33 2.14
C SER A 73 -1.26 11.33 1.51
N TRP A 74 -0.48 10.66 2.33
CA TRP A 74 0.37 9.54 1.89
C TRP A 74 -0.49 8.38 1.40
N LYS A 75 -0.17 7.85 0.21
CA LYS A 75 -0.85 6.69 -0.37
C LYS A 75 0.08 5.94 -1.31
N GLY A 76 -0.01 4.62 -1.30
CA GLY A 76 0.86 3.80 -2.12
C GLY A 76 0.72 2.32 -1.82
N ILE A 77 1.79 1.60 -2.06
CA ILE A 77 1.91 0.18 -1.79
C ILE A 77 2.98 -0.07 -0.72
N THR A 78 2.77 -1.12 0.04
CA THR A 78 3.67 -1.49 1.15
C THR A 78 3.87 -3.00 1.18
N MET A 79 5.12 -3.42 1.26
CA MET A 79 5.49 -4.76 1.70
C MET A 79 5.59 -4.73 3.21
N TYR A 80 4.59 -5.29 3.87
CA TYR A 80 4.36 -5.11 5.30
C TYR A 80 4.81 -6.32 6.11
N GLY A 81 5.78 -6.15 6.98
CA GLY A 81 6.15 -7.12 8.00
C GLY A 81 5.35 -6.89 9.27
N ASP A 82 5.59 -5.75 9.89
CA ASP A 82 4.86 -5.23 11.05
C ASP A 82 4.92 -3.69 11.05
N ALA A 83 4.40 -3.05 12.10
CA ALA A 83 4.38 -1.59 12.21
C ALA A 83 5.77 -0.93 12.21
N ASN A 84 6.81 -1.67 12.54
CA ASN A 84 8.20 -1.19 12.66
C ASN A 84 9.12 -1.73 11.54
N ASN A 85 8.62 -2.61 10.68
CA ASN A 85 9.40 -3.26 9.63
C ASN A 85 8.59 -3.36 8.33
N LEU A 86 8.87 -2.48 7.38
CA LEU A 86 8.15 -2.40 6.13
C LEU A 86 8.97 -1.67 5.05
N ILE A 87 8.62 -1.90 3.80
CA ILE A 87 9.10 -1.13 2.65
C ILE A 87 7.88 -0.54 1.97
N THR A 88 7.90 0.74 1.70
CA THR A 88 6.76 1.44 1.09
C THR A 88 7.19 2.34 -0.06
N CYS A 89 6.37 2.34 -1.09
CA CYS A 89 6.47 3.25 -2.23
C CYS A 89 5.12 3.94 -2.42
N GLY A 90 5.11 5.25 -2.40
CA GLY A 90 3.87 5.98 -2.50
C GLY A 90 4.05 7.42 -2.91
N CYS A 91 2.94 8.12 -3.04
CA CYS A 91 2.96 9.54 -3.36
C CYS A 91 2.28 10.37 -2.28
N VAL A 92 2.76 11.58 -2.14
CA VAL A 92 2.20 12.66 -1.34
C VAL A 92 2.35 13.95 -2.13
N GLY A 93 1.25 14.66 -2.40
CA GLY A 93 1.28 15.78 -3.33
C GLY A 93 1.88 15.38 -4.67
N ASP A 94 2.87 16.13 -5.14
CA ASP A 94 3.56 15.91 -6.41
C ASP A 94 4.88 15.12 -6.26
N ARG A 95 5.05 14.38 -5.18
CA ARG A 95 6.26 13.61 -4.88
C ARG A 95 5.99 12.12 -4.88
N LEU A 96 6.90 11.34 -5.47
CA LEU A 96 7.00 9.90 -5.33
C LEU A 96 8.12 9.58 -4.34
N ILE A 97 7.80 8.84 -3.29
CA ILE A 97 8.73 8.56 -2.21
C ILE A 97 8.84 7.05 -2.01
N LEU A 98 10.07 6.56 -2.01
CA LEU A 98 10.42 5.20 -1.66
C LEU A 98 11.23 5.23 -0.36
N LYS A 99 10.80 4.46 0.63
CA LYS A 99 11.49 4.34 1.92
C LYS A 99 11.25 2.98 2.55
N TYR A 100 12.09 2.61 3.50
CA TYR A 100 11.82 1.49 4.38
C TYR A 100 11.92 1.89 5.85
N ILE A 101 11.23 1.15 6.70
CA ILE A 101 11.29 1.26 8.15
C ILE A 101 11.85 -0.04 8.67
N LEU A 102 12.91 0.05 9.46
CA LEU A 102 13.56 -1.09 10.08
C LEU A 102 13.69 -0.80 11.58
N GLU A 103 13.13 -1.68 12.40
CA GLU A 103 13.13 -1.53 13.86
C GLU A 103 12.61 -0.14 14.31
N GLY A 104 11.58 0.34 13.62
CA GLY A 104 10.96 1.64 13.87
C GLY A 104 11.72 2.85 13.34
N LYS A 105 12.91 2.65 12.76
CA LYS A 105 13.71 3.73 12.17
C LYS A 105 13.45 3.88 10.69
N GLU A 106 13.16 5.10 10.25
CA GLU A 106 12.88 5.44 8.86
C GLU A 106 14.16 5.65 8.05
N HIS A 107 14.23 5.03 6.88
CA HIS A 107 15.34 5.13 5.94
C HIS A 107 14.82 5.53 4.56
N PRO A 108 14.99 6.79 4.15
CA PRO A 108 14.60 7.22 2.80
C PRO A 108 15.54 6.62 1.75
N LEU A 109 14.96 6.17 0.62
CA LEU A 109 15.69 5.60 -0.51
C LEU A 109 15.60 6.49 -1.76
N ALA A 110 14.44 7.08 -2.02
CA ALA A 110 14.21 7.98 -3.13
C ALA A 110 13.10 8.97 -2.82
N ASP A 111 13.22 10.17 -3.37
CA ASP A 111 12.22 11.23 -3.33
C ASP A 111 12.29 11.99 -4.66
N LEU A 112 11.30 11.74 -5.52
CA LEU A 112 11.30 12.21 -6.91
C LEU A 112 10.04 13.03 -7.20
N PRO A 113 10.14 14.05 -8.07
CA PRO A 113 8.95 14.75 -8.54
C PRO A 113 8.13 13.84 -9.45
N LEU A 114 6.80 13.91 -9.31
CA LEU A 114 5.88 13.27 -10.24
C LEU A 114 5.64 14.15 -11.47
N PRO A 115 5.39 13.55 -12.65
CA PRO A 115 4.94 14.29 -13.81
C PRO A 115 3.62 15.02 -13.53
N ALA A 116 3.44 16.20 -14.14
CA ALA A 116 2.22 16.98 -14.00
C ALA A 116 0.97 16.26 -14.52
N SER A 117 1.13 15.41 -15.52
CA SER A 117 0.08 14.60 -16.15
C SER A 117 0.68 13.29 -16.65
N PRO A 118 -0.08 12.17 -16.64
CA PRO A 118 -1.46 12.03 -16.17
C PRO A 118 -1.59 12.05 -14.64
N LEU A 119 -2.82 12.21 -14.14
CA LEU A 119 -3.14 12.21 -12.71
C LEU A 119 -3.05 10.84 -12.05
N VAL A 120 -2.74 9.80 -12.80
CA VAL A 120 -2.63 8.43 -12.31
C VAL A 120 -1.17 8.07 -12.12
N THR A 121 -0.82 7.57 -10.94
CA THR A 121 0.49 7.01 -10.63
C THR A 121 0.36 5.51 -10.45
N LYS A 122 1.11 4.74 -11.24
CA LYS A 122 1.15 3.29 -11.15
C LYS A 122 2.35 2.86 -10.31
N ASN A 123 2.10 2.10 -9.26
CA ASN A 123 3.12 1.53 -8.39
C ASN A 123 3.21 0.03 -8.63
N VAL A 124 4.42 -0.47 -8.80
CA VAL A 124 4.69 -1.90 -8.98
C VAL A 124 5.78 -2.31 -8.01
N ALA A 125 5.50 -3.30 -7.19
CA ALA A 125 6.49 -3.93 -6.33
C ALA A 125 6.67 -5.39 -6.76
N LYS A 126 7.92 -5.79 -6.96
CA LYS A 126 8.28 -7.17 -7.30
C LYS A 126 9.27 -7.70 -6.28
N VAL A 127 8.96 -8.84 -5.69
CA VAL A 127 9.82 -9.54 -4.75
C VAL A 127 10.49 -10.71 -5.48
N PRO A 128 11.82 -10.69 -5.68
CA PRO A 128 12.51 -11.78 -6.32
C PRO A 128 12.65 -13.00 -5.39
N ASN A 129 12.74 -14.19 -5.98
CA ASN A 129 12.80 -15.47 -5.28
C ASN A 129 13.93 -15.60 -4.23
N ASN A 130 15.01 -14.84 -4.40
CA ASN A 130 16.17 -14.87 -3.52
C ASN A 130 16.19 -13.73 -2.48
N ALA A 131 15.15 -12.91 -2.41
CA ALA A 131 15.05 -11.91 -1.37
C ALA A 131 14.91 -12.58 0.00
N LYS A 132 15.63 -12.07 1.01
CA LYS A 132 15.45 -12.51 2.39
C LYS A 132 13.98 -12.31 2.76
N LYS A 133 13.37 -13.35 3.32
CA LYS A 133 11.97 -13.31 3.74
C LYS A 133 11.78 -12.21 4.77
N ILE A 134 11.11 -11.14 4.37
CA ILE A 134 10.46 -10.24 5.32
C ILE A 134 9.14 -10.93 5.66
N PRO A 135 8.83 -11.19 6.92
CA PRO A 135 7.54 -11.81 7.26
C PRO A 135 6.42 -10.84 6.89
N PHE A 136 5.55 -11.28 6.00
CA PHE A 136 4.36 -10.53 5.60
C PHE A 136 3.16 -11.04 6.40
N ILE A 137 2.34 -10.12 6.83
CA ILE A 137 1.05 -10.42 7.45
C ILE A 137 -0.04 -10.37 6.39
#